data_52c7f756ad43872bfcac92d7f5391914
#
_entry.id   52c7f756ad43872bfcac92d7f5391914
#
_cell.length_a   1.000
_cell.length_b   1.000
_cell.length_c   1.000
_cell.angle_alpha   90.00
_cell.angle_beta   90.00
_cell.angle_gamma   90.00
#
_symmetry.space_group_name_H-M   'P 1'
#
loop_
_entity.id
_entity.type
_entity.pdbx_description
1 polymer ?
#
loop_
_entity_poly.entity_id
_entity_poly.type
_entity_poly.pdbx_seq_one_letter_code
_entity_poly.pdbx_strand_id
1 'polypeptide(L)'
;MAYETIDCTVTEGVGTITLDRPEAYNTLDDRMAEELPEAARALASDDGVRAIALTANGDAFSAGADLGALSGDGSDEARIRRIAAGLHEFVGQLVRAPKPVVTGVDGVAAGGGLGPAICGDIVLAAESARFEFAYPRMGLCGDGGSTYFLPRLVGLRRAQELVFRDEPVGAEEAAEIGLATETVPDGDLGDRLAEEAARLAAGPTRAYAAAGRLLAGSFGTPLETQLADEADEIAELTNTTDFARGHAAFGTDESPEFAGE
;
A
#
# COMPACT_ATOMS: atom_id res chain seq x y z
N MET A 1 8.97 11.66 14.72
CA MET A 1 7.90 12.56 15.23
C MET A 1 6.96 11.71 16.05
N ALA A 2 6.30 12.27 17.05
CA ALA A 2 5.28 11.51 17.80
C ALA A 2 3.93 11.77 17.12
N TYR A 3 3.30 10.72 16.65
CA TYR A 3 1.93 10.72 16.11
C TYR A 3 0.96 10.29 17.21
N GLU A 4 -0.32 10.56 17.04
CA GLU A 4 -1.38 10.26 18.02
C GLU A 4 -2.25 9.06 17.60
N THR A 5 -2.38 8.85 16.27
CA THR A 5 -3.30 7.87 15.68
C THR A 5 -2.60 6.79 14.87
N ILE A 6 -1.30 6.92 14.70
CA ILE A 6 -0.44 5.96 14.04
C ILE A 6 0.88 5.80 14.79
N ASP A 7 1.54 4.68 14.64
CA ASP A 7 2.96 4.53 14.97
C ASP A 7 3.80 4.53 13.70
N CYS A 8 4.99 5.14 13.77
CA CYS A 8 5.90 5.22 12.62
C CYS A 8 7.33 4.99 13.08
N THR A 9 7.91 3.88 12.66
CA THR A 9 9.25 3.44 13.05
C THR A 9 10.14 3.20 11.84
N VAL A 10 11.46 3.27 12.05
CA VAL A 10 12.47 2.88 11.04
C VAL A 10 13.44 1.92 11.70
N THR A 11 13.57 0.73 11.13
CA THR A 11 14.47 -0.31 11.63
C THR A 11 15.11 -1.04 10.43
N GLU A 12 16.43 -1.09 10.39
CA GLU A 12 17.20 -1.84 9.37
C GLU A 12 16.78 -1.56 7.92
N GLY A 13 16.50 -0.28 7.61
CA GLY A 13 16.09 0.13 6.27
C GLY A 13 14.60 -0.09 5.95
N VAL A 14 13.82 -0.59 6.89
CA VAL A 14 12.36 -0.70 6.76
C VAL A 14 11.69 0.43 7.53
N GLY A 15 10.92 1.26 6.84
CA GLY A 15 10.01 2.24 7.46
C GLY A 15 8.63 1.63 7.62
N THR A 16 8.13 1.53 8.84
CA THR A 16 6.82 0.92 9.13
C THR A 16 5.82 1.98 9.59
N ILE A 17 4.66 2.03 8.96
CA ILE A 17 3.48 2.77 9.41
C ILE A 17 2.48 1.77 9.96
N THR A 18 2.10 1.94 11.22
CA THR A 18 1.08 1.12 11.88
C THR A 18 -0.12 1.99 12.24
N LEU A 19 -1.31 1.67 11.74
CA LEU A 19 -2.54 2.31 12.18
C LEU A 19 -2.79 1.96 13.63
N ASP A 20 -3.01 2.92 14.50
CA ASP A 20 -3.04 2.72 15.97
C ASP A 20 -4.21 3.42 16.65
N ARG A 21 -5.43 3.12 16.17
CA ARG A 21 -6.72 3.42 16.81
C ARG A 21 -7.56 2.15 16.95
N PRO A 22 -7.04 1.09 17.59
CA PRO A 22 -7.71 -0.22 17.63
C PRO A 22 -9.10 -0.15 18.27
N GLU A 23 -9.32 0.71 19.27
CA GLU A 23 -10.60 0.93 19.92
C GLU A 23 -11.68 1.52 19.00
N ALA A 24 -11.27 2.15 17.91
CA ALA A 24 -12.12 2.70 16.85
C ALA A 24 -12.01 1.93 15.53
N TYR A 25 -11.53 0.67 15.56
CA TYR A 25 -11.30 -0.16 14.36
C TYR A 25 -10.47 0.56 13.30
N ASN A 26 -9.50 1.36 13.71
CA ASN A 26 -8.61 2.15 12.85
C ASN A 26 -9.37 3.01 11.83
N THR A 27 -10.53 3.57 12.22
CA THR A 27 -11.28 4.49 11.37
C THR A 27 -10.54 5.81 11.21
N LEU A 28 -10.63 6.37 10.00
CA LEU A 28 -10.01 7.64 9.63
C LEU A 28 -10.82 8.81 10.20
N ASP A 29 -10.26 9.49 11.17
CA ASP A 29 -10.72 10.80 11.63
C ASP A 29 -9.88 11.93 11.00
N ASP A 30 -10.17 13.19 11.39
CA ASP A 30 -9.43 14.35 10.89
C ASP A 30 -7.93 14.24 11.24
N ARG A 31 -7.56 13.68 12.43
CA ARG A 31 -6.18 13.57 12.89
C ARG A 31 -5.40 12.53 12.09
N MET A 32 -5.94 11.33 11.94
CA MET A 32 -5.30 10.28 11.16
C MET A 32 -5.14 10.69 9.68
N ALA A 33 -6.12 11.43 9.12
CA ALA A 33 -6.05 11.97 7.78
C ALA A 33 -4.93 13.01 7.58
N GLU A 34 -4.48 13.69 8.65
CA GLU A 34 -3.32 14.58 8.64
C GLU A 34 -2.00 13.83 8.83
N GLU A 35 -1.96 12.86 9.74
CA GLU A 35 -0.74 12.14 10.11
C GLU A 35 -0.25 11.16 9.05
N LEU A 36 -1.16 10.41 8.41
CA LEU A 36 -0.81 9.40 7.42
C LEU A 36 0.01 9.94 6.23
N PRO A 37 -0.41 11.04 5.55
CA PRO A 37 0.39 11.57 4.44
C PRO A 37 1.71 12.17 4.90
N GLU A 38 1.79 12.71 6.13
CA GLU A 38 3.04 13.21 6.70
C GLU A 38 4.03 12.07 6.93
N ALA A 39 3.60 10.97 7.56
CA ALA A 39 4.43 9.80 7.80
C ALA A 39 4.90 9.16 6.48
N ALA A 40 4.00 8.95 5.52
CA ALA A 40 4.35 8.38 4.23
C ALA A 40 5.37 9.23 3.47
N ARG A 41 5.21 10.56 3.48
CA ARG A 41 6.16 11.49 2.87
C ARG A 41 7.53 11.44 3.56
N ALA A 42 7.55 11.39 4.89
CA ALA A 42 8.78 11.31 5.66
C ALA A 42 9.56 10.03 5.29
N LEU A 43 8.91 8.87 5.29
CA LEU A 43 9.53 7.59 4.92
C LEU A 43 9.95 7.56 3.44
N ALA A 44 9.13 8.10 2.54
CA ALA A 44 9.46 8.14 1.11
C ALA A 44 10.70 8.99 0.82
N SER A 45 10.95 10.04 1.62
CA SER A 45 12.06 10.98 1.46
C SER A 45 13.31 10.64 2.27
N ASP A 46 13.25 9.65 3.17
CA ASP A 46 14.38 9.25 4.01
C ASP A 46 15.28 8.28 3.24
N ASP A 47 16.51 8.66 2.92
CA ASP A 47 17.47 7.83 2.20
C ASP A 47 17.87 6.56 2.98
N GLY A 48 17.71 6.55 4.31
CA GLY A 48 17.93 5.39 5.16
C GLY A 48 16.81 4.33 5.06
N VAL A 49 15.64 4.70 4.51
CA VAL A 49 14.52 3.78 4.29
C VAL A 49 14.59 3.20 2.90
N ARG A 50 14.53 1.88 2.77
CA ARG A 50 14.65 1.12 1.53
C ARG A 50 13.40 0.35 1.14
N ALA A 51 12.53 0.07 2.11
CA ALA A 51 11.18 -0.47 1.92
C ALA A 51 10.21 0.16 2.92
N ILE A 52 8.95 0.25 2.57
CA ILE A 52 7.89 0.74 3.45
C ILE A 52 6.95 -0.43 3.76
N ALA A 53 6.64 -0.63 5.04
CA ALA A 53 5.61 -1.54 5.51
C ALA A 53 4.41 -0.74 6.03
N LEU A 54 3.20 -1.20 5.72
CA LEU A 54 1.94 -0.66 6.24
C LEU A 54 1.16 -1.78 6.92
N THR A 55 0.74 -1.57 8.15
CA THR A 55 -0.07 -2.52 8.91
C THR A 55 -0.96 -1.79 9.92
N ALA A 56 -1.62 -2.52 10.81
CA ALA A 56 -2.51 -1.98 11.81
C ALA A 56 -2.43 -2.76 13.12
N ASN A 57 -2.68 -2.09 14.24
CA ASN A 57 -2.88 -2.71 15.55
C ASN A 57 -4.37 -3.04 15.76
N GLY A 58 -4.66 -4.12 16.51
CA GLY A 58 -6.01 -4.54 16.88
C GLY A 58 -6.68 -5.48 15.88
N ASP A 59 -8.00 -5.61 15.95
CA ASP A 59 -8.78 -6.66 15.26
C ASP A 59 -9.25 -6.24 13.84
N ALA A 60 -8.82 -5.08 13.36
CA ALA A 60 -9.16 -4.58 12.03
C ALA A 60 -8.02 -3.78 11.43
N PHE A 61 -7.77 -3.96 10.14
CA PHE A 61 -6.85 -3.08 9.42
C PHE A 61 -7.40 -1.64 9.40
N SER A 62 -8.59 -1.44 8.86
CA SER A 62 -9.33 -0.18 8.97
C SER A 62 -10.78 -0.37 8.52
N ALA A 63 -11.73 0.12 9.31
CA ALA A 63 -13.15 0.12 8.95
C ALA A 63 -13.58 1.35 8.10
N GLY A 64 -12.63 2.16 7.63
CA GLY A 64 -12.88 3.32 6.77
C GLY A 64 -13.06 4.63 7.52
N ALA A 65 -13.90 5.55 7.03
CA ALA A 65 -14.09 6.84 7.67
C ALA A 65 -14.81 6.72 9.02
N ASP A 66 -14.43 7.57 9.97
CA ASP A 66 -15.11 7.67 11.27
C ASP A 66 -16.49 8.32 11.12
N LEU A 67 -17.49 7.46 10.87
CA LEU A 67 -18.87 7.89 10.66
C LEU A 67 -19.53 8.39 11.94
N GLY A 68 -19.03 8.01 13.12
CA GLY A 68 -19.56 8.46 14.41
C GLY A 68 -19.42 9.95 14.64
N ALA A 69 -18.53 10.58 13.91
CA ALA A 69 -18.29 12.02 13.97
C ALA A 69 -19.08 12.83 12.93
N LEU A 70 -19.96 12.17 12.13
CA LEU A 70 -20.79 12.80 11.11
C LEU A 70 -22.20 13.07 11.63
N SER A 71 -22.83 14.13 11.07
CA SER A 71 -24.21 14.53 11.38
C SER A 71 -25.24 13.76 10.56
N GLY A 72 -24.82 13.17 9.43
CA GLY A 72 -25.70 12.48 8.49
C GLY A 72 -26.46 13.41 7.54
N ASP A 73 -25.97 14.63 7.33
CA ASP A 73 -26.58 15.62 6.45
C ASP A 73 -25.54 16.39 5.62
N GLY A 74 -25.99 17.37 4.83
CA GLY A 74 -25.11 18.13 3.93
C GLY A 74 -24.02 18.95 4.63
N SER A 75 -24.06 19.13 5.96
CA SER A 75 -22.99 19.81 6.70
C SER A 75 -21.69 18.99 6.77
N ASP A 76 -21.77 17.68 6.53
CA ASP A 76 -20.63 16.77 6.54
C ASP A 76 -19.73 16.91 5.31
N GLU A 77 -20.19 17.53 4.23
CA GLU A 77 -19.44 17.63 2.96
C GLU A 77 -18.00 18.14 3.16
N ALA A 78 -17.85 19.23 3.91
CA ALA A 78 -16.53 19.83 4.11
C ALA A 78 -15.58 18.93 4.90
N ARG A 79 -16.11 18.17 5.89
CA ARG A 79 -15.33 17.23 6.69
C ARG A 79 -14.91 16.02 5.86
N ILE A 80 -15.87 15.43 5.14
CA ILE A 80 -15.58 14.29 4.24
C ILE A 80 -14.52 14.68 3.21
N ARG A 81 -14.60 15.88 2.63
CA ARG A 81 -13.56 16.35 1.68
C ARG A 81 -12.17 16.45 2.32
N ARG A 82 -12.07 16.88 3.59
CA ARG A 82 -10.75 16.94 4.27
C ARG A 82 -10.17 15.55 4.54
N ILE A 83 -10.99 14.65 5.09
CA ILE A 83 -10.58 13.26 5.35
C ILE A 83 -10.18 12.58 4.03
N ALA A 84 -11.00 12.71 2.99
CA ALA A 84 -10.70 12.19 1.67
C ALA A 84 -9.39 12.76 1.09
N ALA A 85 -9.15 14.07 1.24
CA ALA A 85 -7.92 14.69 0.75
C ALA A 85 -6.67 14.11 1.43
N GLY A 86 -6.70 13.91 2.76
CA GLY A 86 -5.61 13.28 3.49
C GLY A 86 -5.39 11.83 3.07
N LEU A 87 -6.48 11.05 2.96
CA LEU A 87 -6.43 9.67 2.49
C LEU A 87 -5.86 9.57 1.06
N HIS A 88 -6.30 10.45 0.14
CA HIS A 88 -5.80 10.45 -1.24
C HIS A 88 -4.32 10.84 -1.31
N GLU A 89 -3.90 11.80 -0.48
CA GLU A 89 -2.49 12.17 -0.40
C GLU A 89 -1.66 11.00 0.15
N PHE A 90 -2.11 10.34 1.21
CA PHE A 90 -1.46 9.16 1.78
C PHE A 90 -1.26 8.05 0.75
N VAL A 91 -2.34 7.58 0.12
CA VAL A 91 -2.28 6.56 -0.93
C VAL A 91 -1.38 7.01 -2.07
N GLY A 92 -1.50 8.27 -2.49
CA GLY A 92 -0.67 8.84 -3.55
C GLY A 92 0.81 8.90 -3.19
N GLN A 93 1.18 9.11 -1.90
CA GLN A 93 2.57 9.08 -1.44
C GLN A 93 3.11 7.64 -1.47
N LEU A 94 2.34 6.65 -1.02
CA LEU A 94 2.75 5.24 -1.06
C LEU A 94 2.98 4.76 -2.49
N VAL A 95 2.02 4.97 -3.39
CA VAL A 95 2.10 4.51 -4.79
C VAL A 95 3.25 5.17 -5.57
N ARG A 96 3.61 6.40 -5.21
CA ARG A 96 4.72 7.13 -5.84
C ARG A 96 6.02 7.05 -5.07
N ALA A 97 6.05 6.33 -3.94
CA ALA A 97 7.28 6.17 -3.17
C ALA A 97 8.39 5.57 -4.06
N PRO A 98 9.62 6.11 -4.02
CA PRO A 98 10.73 5.53 -4.76
C PRO A 98 11.30 4.29 -4.05
N LYS A 99 10.42 3.45 -3.52
CA LYS A 99 10.72 2.28 -2.67
C LYS A 99 9.56 1.31 -2.73
N PRO A 100 9.79 -0.01 -2.64
CA PRO A 100 8.71 -0.98 -2.56
C PRO A 100 7.87 -0.80 -1.28
N VAL A 101 6.57 -1.03 -1.40
CA VAL A 101 5.58 -0.95 -0.32
C VAL A 101 4.96 -2.32 -0.09
N VAL A 102 5.01 -2.80 1.15
CA VAL A 102 4.36 -4.05 1.58
C VAL A 102 3.23 -3.72 2.55
N THR A 103 2.04 -4.23 2.29
CA THR A 103 0.91 -4.07 3.20
C THR A 103 0.58 -5.39 3.88
N GLY A 104 0.48 -5.39 5.20
CA GLY A 104 -0.03 -6.51 6.00
C GLY A 104 -1.45 -6.19 6.47
N VAL A 105 -2.42 -7.00 6.05
CA VAL A 105 -3.83 -6.81 6.34
C VAL A 105 -4.31 -7.89 7.30
N ASP A 106 -4.71 -7.50 8.51
CA ASP A 106 -5.39 -8.34 9.49
C ASP A 106 -6.80 -7.83 9.75
N GLY A 107 -7.77 -8.75 9.90
CA GLY A 107 -9.16 -8.40 10.11
C GLY A 107 -9.78 -7.64 8.93
N VAL A 108 -10.62 -6.64 9.22
CA VAL A 108 -11.42 -5.96 8.19
C VAL A 108 -10.68 -4.77 7.58
N ALA A 109 -10.64 -4.74 6.25
CA ALA A 109 -10.28 -3.57 5.43
C ALA A 109 -11.51 -3.11 4.64
N ALA A 110 -12.19 -2.07 5.12
CA ALA A 110 -13.49 -1.66 4.56
C ALA A 110 -13.55 -0.17 4.21
N GLY A 111 -14.36 0.17 3.22
CA GLY A 111 -14.60 1.56 2.83
C GLY A 111 -13.31 2.30 2.54
N GLY A 112 -13.04 3.42 3.23
CA GLY A 112 -11.80 4.19 3.10
C GLY A 112 -10.52 3.43 3.47
N GLY A 113 -10.63 2.31 4.22
CA GLY A 113 -9.52 1.43 4.53
C GLY A 113 -9.13 0.48 3.39
N LEU A 114 -10.05 0.22 2.46
CA LEU A 114 -9.80 -0.71 1.35
C LEU A 114 -8.67 -0.23 0.43
N GLY A 115 -8.67 1.06 0.06
CA GLY A 115 -7.64 1.62 -0.82
C GLY A 115 -6.22 1.45 -0.28
N PRO A 116 -5.92 1.90 0.95
CA PRO A 116 -4.64 1.65 1.61
C PRO A 116 -4.27 0.16 1.72
N ALA A 117 -5.26 -0.71 1.99
CA ALA A 117 -5.03 -2.15 2.11
C ALA A 117 -4.49 -2.79 0.82
N ILE A 118 -4.95 -2.30 -0.34
CA ILE A 118 -4.65 -2.91 -1.66
C ILE A 118 -3.69 -2.08 -2.52
N CYS A 119 -3.18 -0.94 -2.05
CA CYS A 119 -2.30 -0.07 -2.85
C CYS A 119 -0.83 -0.46 -2.80
N GLY A 120 -0.43 -1.34 -1.90
CA GLY A 120 0.96 -1.83 -1.79
C GLY A 120 1.38 -2.68 -3.00
N ASP A 121 2.70 -2.75 -3.23
CA ASP A 121 3.28 -3.60 -4.29
C ASP A 121 3.14 -5.09 -3.95
N ILE A 122 3.21 -5.42 -2.66
CA ILE A 122 2.97 -6.74 -2.08
C ILE A 122 1.91 -6.60 -0.99
N VAL A 123 0.88 -7.42 -1.04
CA VAL A 123 -0.21 -7.42 -0.05
C VAL A 123 -0.30 -8.80 0.60
N LEU A 124 -0.01 -8.87 1.90
CA LEU A 124 -0.11 -10.05 2.73
C LEU A 124 -1.43 -9.98 3.51
N ALA A 125 -2.26 -10.99 3.41
CA ALA A 125 -3.54 -11.05 4.10
C ALA A 125 -3.53 -12.17 5.16
N ALA A 126 -3.82 -11.86 6.42
CA ALA A 126 -4.09 -12.88 7.42
C ALA A 126 -5.30 -13.73 7.01
N GLU A 127 -5.38 -15.00 7.40
CA GLU A 127 -6.51 -15.89 7.06
C GLU A 127 -7.86 -15.29 7.47
N SER A 128 -7.91 -14.53 8.57
CA SER A 128 -9.09 -13.81 9.04
C SER A 128 -9.40 -12.53 8.28
N ALA A 129 -8.50 -12.05 7.40
CA ALA A 129 -8.67 -10.79 6.69
C ALA A 129 -9.88 -10.79 5.76
N ARG A 130 -10.56 -9.63 5.70
CA ARG A 130 -11.71 -9.41 4.81
C ARG A 130 -11.61 -8.05 4.15
N PHE A 131 -11.80 -8.05 2.85
CA PHE A 131 -11.80 -6.86 2.02
C PHE A 131 -13.24 -6.52 1.65
N GLU A 132 -13.69 -5.32 2.01
CA GLU A 132 -15.09 -4.89 1.82
C GLU A 132 -15.14 -3.53 1.13
N PHE A 133 -15.93 -3.41 0.06
CA PHE A 133 -16.15 -2.11 -0.58
C PHE A 133 -16.95 -1.18 0.33
N ALA A 134 -18.05 -1.65 0.92
CA ALA A 134 -18.86 -1.08 2.00
C ALA A 134 -19.53 0.29 1.74
N TYR A 135 -19.15 1.02 0.73
CA TYR A 135 -19.71 2.36 0.44
C TYR A 135 -21.19 2.36 0.08
N PRO A 136 -21.74 1.38 -0.69
CA PRO A 136 -23.15 1.34 -1.04
C PRO A 136 -24.08 1.25 0.18
N ARG A 137 -23.62 0.64 1.29
CA ARG A 137 -24.38 0.55 2.55
C ARG A 137 -24.70 1.94 3.14
N MET A 138 -23.88 2.94 2.80
CA MET A 138 -24.03 4.33 3.22
C MET A 138 -24.54 5.26 2.12
N GLY A 139 -24.89 4.72 0.94
CA GLY A 139 -25.27 5.53 -0.22
C GLY A 139 -24.12 6.35 -0.80
N LEU A 140 -22.88 5.91 -0.58
CA LEU A 140 -21.66 6.57 -1.05
C LEU A 140 -21.03 5.77 -2.21
N CYS A 141 -20.09 6.40 -2.90
CA CYS A 141 -19.24 5.77 -3.92
C CYS A 141 -17.85 5.45 -3.34
N GLY A 142 -17.01 4.75 -4.11
CA GLY A 142 -15.64 4.43 -3.70
C GLY A 142 -14.74 5.65 -3.48
N ASP A 143 -13.77 5.50 -2.58
CA ASP A 143 -12.78 6.50 -2.19
C ASP A 143 -11.40 5.83 -1.97
N GLY A 144 -10.38 6.58 -1.58
CA GLY A 144 -9.03 6.08 -1.27
C GLY A 144 -8.35 5.33 -2.42
N GLY A 145 -8.76 5.58 -3.67
CA GLY A 145 -8.21 4.87 -4.83
C GLY A 145 -8.83 3.49 -5.08
N SER A 146 -9.79 3.01 -4.28
CA SER A 146 -10.39 1.69 -4.46
C SER A 146 -10.95 1.47 -5.87
N THR A 147 -11.62 2.46 -6.45
CA THR A 147 -12.14 2.40 -7.83
C THR A 147 -11.06 2.48 -8.92
N TYR A 148 -9.85 2.90 -8.56
CA TYR A 148 -8.69 2.89 -9.44
C TYR A 148 -7.98 1.54 -9.41
N PHE A 149 -7.74 0.99 -8.22
CA PHE A 149 -6.99 -0.26 -8.04
C PHE A 149 -7.81 -1.49 -8.40
N LEU A 150 -9.06 -1.61 -7.93
CA LEU A 150 -9.87 -2.81 -8.15
C LEU A 150 -9.89 -3.28 -9.61
N PRO A 151 -10.26 -2.44 -10.61
CA PRO A 151 -10.31 -2.92 -11.99
C PRO A 151 -8.94 -3.26 -12.58
N ARG A 152 -7.85 -2.75 -12.00
CA ARG A 152 -6.48 -3.04 -12.41
C ARG A 152 -5.96 -4.35 -11.82
N LEU A 153 -6.36 -4.66 -10.60
CA LEU A 153 -5.94 -5.87 -9.90
C LEU A 153 -6.78 -7.09 -10.33
N VAL A 154 -8.11 -6.96 -10.31
CA VAL A 154 -9.03 -8.10 -10.49
C VAL A 154 -9.80 -8.07 -11.82
N GLY A 155 -9.52 -7.09 -12.67
CA GLY A 155 -10.26 -6.83 -13.91
C GLY A 155 -11.62 -6.19 -13.67
N LEU A 156 -12.13 -5.47 -14.72
CA LEU A 156 -13.33 -4.64 -14.58
C LEU A 156 -14.58 -5.45 -14.14
N ARG A 157 -14.77 -6.66 -14.67
CA ARG A 157 -15.97 -7.46 -14.35
C ARG A 157 -16.02 -7.86 -12.88
N ARG A 158 -14.90 -8.34 -12.33
CA ARG A 158 -14.83 -8.70 -10.91
C ARG A 158 -14.92 -7.48 -10.01
N ALA A 159 -14.28 -6.37 -10.39
CA ALA A 159 -14.41 -5.10 -9.68
C ALA A 159 -15.86 -4.61 -9.62
N GLN A 160 -16.63 -4.69 -10.73
CA GLN A 160 -18.05 -4.36 -10.74
C GLN A 160 -18.85 -5.28 -9.81
N GLU A 161 -18.54 -6.56 -9.77
CA GLU A 161 -19.19 -7.51 -8.87
C GLU A 161 -18.96 -7.16 -7.40
N LEU A 162 -17.71 -6.90 -7.00
CA LEU A 162 -17.34 -6.49 -5.66
C LEU A 162 -18.06 -5.20 -5.23
N VAL A 163 -18.13 -4.23 -6.14
CA VAL A 163 -18.78 -2.93 -5.88
C VAL A 163 -20.29 -3.05 -5.78
N PHE A 164 -20.95 -3.79 -6.67
CA PHE A 164 -22.41 -3.77 -6.77
C PHE A 164 -23.10 -4.82 -5.92
N ARG A 165 -22.44 -5.94 -5.60
CA ARG A 165 -22.95 -6.89 -4.62
C ARG A 165 -22.60 -6.52 -3.20
N ASP A 166 -21.47 -5.83 -3.03
CA ASP A 166 -20.96 -5.39 -1.72
C ASP A 166 -20.84 -6.53 -0.71
N GLU A 167 -20.38 -7.68 -1.20
CA GLU A 167 -20.09 -8.86 -0.39
C GLU A 167 -18.61 -8.86 0.03
N PRO A 168 -18.29 -9.26 1.29
CA PRO A 168 -16.91 -9.38 1.74
C PRO A 168 -16.13 -10.41 0.93
N VAL A 169 -14.86 -10.11 0.65
CA VAL A 169 -13.90 -11.04 0.06
C VAL A 169 -12.94 -11.50 1.15
N GLY A 170 -12.90 -12.80 1.42
CA GLY A 170 -11.96 -13.39 2.38
C GLY A 170 -10.53 -13.47 1.82
N ALA A 171 -9.56 -13.74 2.70
CA ALA A 171 -8.14 -13.75 2.34
C ALA A 171 -7.79 -14.74 1.22
N GLU A 172 -8.31 -15.97 1.28
CA GLU A 172 -8.07 -17.01 0.27
C GLU A 172 -8.56 -16.56 -1.11
N GLU A 173 -9.82 -16.10 -1.20
CA GLU A 173 -10.38 -15.58 -2.44
C GLU A 173 -9.61 -14.32 -2.90
N ALA A 174 -9.22 -13.44 -1.99
CA ALA A 174 -8.44 -12.24 -2.32
C ALA A 174 -7.11 -12.60 -3.00
N ALA A 175 -6.42 -13.64 -2.53
CA ALA A 175 -5.21 -14.16 -3.16
C ALA A 175 -5.50 -14.81 -4.52
N GLU A 176 -6.56 -15.60 -4.64
CA GLU A 176 -6.95 -16.26 -5.91
C GLU A 176 -7.26 -15.24 -7.02
N ILE A 177 -7.92 -14.13 -6.70
CA ILE A 177 -8.30 -13.11 -7.69
C ILE A 177 -7.24 -12.02 -7.90
N GLY A 178 -6.12 -12.06 -7.17
CA GLY A 178 -5.03 -11.08 -7.26
C GLY A 178 -5.30 -9.76 -6.51
N LEU A 179 -6.20 -9.75 -5.54
CA LEU A 179 -6.42 -8.62 -4.64
C LEU A 179 -5.41 -8.60 -3.50
N ALA A 180 -4.97 -9.77 -3.03
CA ALA A 180 -3.82 -9.97 -2.18
C ALA A 180 -2.75 -10.81 -2.91
N THR A 181 -1.50 -10.74 -2.47
CA THR A 181 -0.40 -11.51 -3.03
C THR A 181 -0.32 -12.90 -2.39
N GLU A 182 -0.57 -12.97 -1.08
CA GLU A 182 -0.39 -14.18 -0.28
C GLU A 182 -1.37 -14.18 0.90
N THR A 183 -1.85 -15.36 1.27
CA THR A 183 -2.58 -15.58 2.54
C THR A 183 -1.62 -16.13 3.56
N VAL A 184 -1.64 -15.57 4.77
CA VAL A 184 -0.74 -15.91 5.88
C VAL A 184 -1.59 -16.40 7.07
N PRO A 185 -1.18 -17.45 7.79
CA PRO A 185 -1.88 -17.88 9.00
C PRO A 185 -2.04 -16.74 10.02
N ASP A 186 -3.18 -16.69 10.69
CA ASP A 186 -3.41 -15.73 11.78
C ASP A 186 -2.30 -15.87 12.84
N GLY A 187 -1.76 -14.76 13.26
CA GLY A 187 -0.65 -14.71 14.22
C GLY A 187 0.75 -14.71 13.59
N ASP A 188 0.91 -15.12 12.34
CA ASP A 188 2.20 -15.12 11.62
C ASP A 188 2.38 -13.87 10.73
N LEU A 189 1.32 -13.06 10.55
CA LEU A 189 1.34 -11.91 9.64
C LEU A 189 2.44 -10.91 9.98
N GLY A 190 2.65 -10.60 11.26
CA GLY A 190 3.68 -9.65 11.69
C GLY A 190 5.09 -10.09 11.29
N ASP A 191 5.42 -11.36 11.56
CA ASP A 191 6.73 -11.94 11.23
C ASP A 191 6.90 -12.02 9.70
N ARG A 192 5.87 -12.46 8.98
CA ARG A 192 5.92 -12.56 7.52
C ARG A 192 6.04 -11.19 6.84
N LEU A 193 5.34 -10.15 7.36
CA LEU A 193 5.46 -8.78 6.90
C LEU A 193 6.88 -8.25 7.12
N ALA A 194 7.44 -8.47 8.30
CA ALA A 194 8.81 -8.05 8.62
C ALA A 194 9.84 -8.75 7.72
N GLU A 195 9.70 -10.06 7.49
CA GLU A 195 10.55 -10.83 6.58
C GLU A 195 10.49 -10.28 5.15
N GLU A 196 9.29 -10.05 4.61
CA GLU A 196 9.12 -9.56 3.24
C GLU A 196 9.66 -8.15 3.07
N ALA A 197 9.38 -7.24 4.03
CA ALA A 197 9.89 -5.89 4.01
C ALA A 197 11.43 -5.86 4.12
N ALA A 198 12.02 -6.68 4.99
CA ALA A 198 13.47 -6.80 5.12
C ALA A 198 14.12 -7.36 3.84
N ARG A 199 13.48 -8.37 3.21
CA ARG A 199 13.92 -8.92 1.91
C ARG A 199 13.95 -7.85 0.83
N LEU A 200 12.91 -7.01 0.76
CA LEU A 200 12.85 -5.91 -0.19
C LEU A 200 13.85 -4.79 0.15
N ALA A 201 14.02 -4.47 1.43
CA ALA A 201 15.01 -3.50 1.87
C ALA A 201 16.47 -3.96 1.59
N ALA A 202 16.74 -5.25 1.58
CA ALA A 202 18.03 -5.81 1.17
C ALA A 202 18.23 -5.82 -0.36
N GLY A 203 17.19 -5.58 -1.15
CA GLY A 203 17.23 -5.61 -2.62
C GLY A 203 17.73 -4.31 -3.27
N PRO A 204 17.76 -4.24 -4.60
CA PRO A 204 18.20 -3.06 -5.36
C PRO A 204 17.07 -2.00 -5.40
N THR A 205 16.96 -1.18 -4.38
CA THR A 205 15.84 -0.23 -4.17
C THR A 205 15.56 0.65 -5.39
N ARG A 206 16.60 1.18 -6.03
CA ARG A 206 16.43 2.04 -7.23
C ARG A 206 15.85 1.28 -8.42
N ALA A 207 16.25 0.02 -8.60
CA ALA A 207 15.69 -0.82 -9.66
C ALA A 207 14.22 -1.19 -9.38
N TYR A 208 13.87 -1.49 -8.12
CA TYR A 208 12.48 -1.70 -7.72
C TYR A 208 11.62 -0.45 -7.96
N ALA A 209 12.12 0.73 -7.58
CA ALA A 209 11.42 1.99 -7.78
C ALA A 209 11.19 2.28 -9.28
N ALA A 210 12.18 2.05 -10.13
CA ALA A 210 12.05 2.22 -11.58
C ALA A 210 11.00 1.26 -12.16
N ALA A 211 11.10 -0.03 -11.82
CA ALA A 211 10.14 -1.03 -12.27
C ALA A 211 8.70 -0.71 -11.79
N GLY A 212 8.52 -0.31 -10.52
CA GLY A 212 7.22 0.08 -9.96
C GLY A 212 6.60 1.28 -10.71
N ARG A 213 7.39 2.32 -11.02
CA ARG A 213 6.92 3.46 -11.82
C ARG A 213 6.47 3.06 -13.22
N LEU A 214 7.25 2.23 -13.91
CA LEU A 214 6.92 1.73 -15.25
C LEU A 214 5.64 0.89 -15.23
N LEU A 215 5.50 -0.01 -14.26
CA LEU A 215 4.28 -0.82 -14.10
C LEU A 215 3.05 0.05 -13.80
N ALA A 216 3.15 0.98 -12.86
CA ALA A 216 2.03 1.86 -12.50
C ALA A 216 1.59 2.76 -13.66
N GLY A 217 2.53 3.22 -14.50
CA GLY A 217 2.26 4.04 -15.68
C GLY A 217 1.68 3.27 -16.87
N SER A 218 1.90 1.96 -16.96
CA SER A 218 1.66 1.14 -18.17
C SER A 218 0.23 1.15 -18.68
N PHE A 219 -0.78 1.29 -17.82
CA PHE A 219 -2.20 1.32 -18.20
C PHE A 219 -2.61 2.58 -18.99
N GLY A 220 -1.82 3.65 -18.91
CA GLY A 220 -2.11 4.93 -19.58
C GLY A 220 -1.08 5.33 -20.63
N THR A 221 -0.02 4.54 -20.80
CA THR A 221 1.12 4.86 -21.66
C THR A 221 1.06 4.06 -22.97
N PRO A 222 1.17 4.71 -24.17
CA PRO A 222 1.32 3.99 -25.42
C PRO A 222 2.57 3.10 -25.42
N LEU A 223 2.52 1.94 -26.11
CA LEU A 223 3.62 0.96 -26.12
C LEU A 223 4.97 1.58 -26.50
N GLU A 224 5.00 2.41 -27.55
CA GLU A 224 6.24 3.03 -28.04
C GLU A 224 6.86 3.97 -27.00
N THR A 225 6.02 4.69 -26.24
CA THR A 225 6.48 5.54 -25.13
C THR A 225 6.97 4.67 -23.97
N GLN A 226 6.22 3.64 -23.61
CA GLN A 226 6.63 2.70 -22.57
C GLN A 226 8.00 2.07 -22.85
N LEU A 227 8.23 1.60 -24.09
CA LEU A 227 9.50 1.02 -24.50
C LEU A 227 10.66 2.04 -24.45
N ALA A 228 10.39 3.31 -24.75
CA ALA A 228 11.38 4.37 -24.63
C ALA A 228 11.72 4.65 -23.17
N ASP A 229 10.70 4.76 -22.30
CA ASP A 229 10.88 4.96 -20.86
C ASP A 229 11.64 3.78 -20.21
N GLU A 230 11.34 2.54 -20.61
CA GLU A 230 12.08 1.35 -20.15
C GLU A 230 13.56 1.41 -20.58
N ALA A 231 13.84 1.83 -21.81
CA ALA A 231 15.21 1.92 -22.31
C ALA A 231 16.02 2.99 -21.55
N ASP A 232 15.39 4.12 -21.23
CA ASP A 232 16.03 5.20 -20.47
C ASP A 232 16.28 4.77 -19.02
N GLU A 233 15.29 4.16 -18.35
CA GLU A 233 15.42 3.69 -16.96
C GLU A 233 16.49 2.58 -16.83
N ILE A 234 16.50 1.58 -17.72
CA ILE A 234 17.51 0.51 -17.66
C ILE A 234 18.93 1.05 -17.93
N ALA A 235 19.06 2.01 -18.83
CA ALA A 235 20.35 2.64 -19.11
C ALA A 235 20.84 3.47 -17.92
N GLU A 236 19.96 4.24 -17.27
CA GLU A 236 20.30 5.03 -16.09
C GLU A 236 20.76 4.13 -14.92
N LEU A 237 20.07 3.02 -14.69
CA LEU A 237 20.40 2.06 -13.63
C LEU A 237 21.78 1.44 -13.77
N THR A 238 22.38 1.42 -14.98
CA THR A 238 23.77 0.95 -15.16
C THR A 238 24.80 1.84 -14.47
N ASN A 239 24.44 3.05 -14.06
CA ASN A 239 25.31 3.97 -13.32
C ASN A 239 25.24 3.78 -11.80
N THR A 240 24.46 2.79 -11.32
CA THR A 240 24.30 2.53 -9.87
C THR A 240 25.36 1.61 -9.32
N THR A 241 25.67 1.77 -8.04
CA THR A 241 26.54 0.86 -7.29
C THR A 241 25.94 -0.56 -7.29
N ASP A 242 24.63 -0.67 -7.21
CA ASP A 242 23.93 -1.95 -7.19
C ASP A 242 24.05 -2.69 -8.52
N PHE A 243 24.03 -2.00 -9.66
CA PHE A 243 24.31 -2.63 -10.94
C PHE A 243 25.74 -3.19 -10.98
N ALA A 244 26.73 -2.44 -10.50
CA ALA A 244 28.12 -2.91 -10.47
C ALA A 244 28.29 -4.16 -9.59
N ARG A 245 27.60 -4.21 -8.43
CA ARG A 245 27.60 -5.39 -7.54
C ARG A 245 26.90 -6.59 -8.18
N GLY A 246 25.72 -6.39 -8.76
CA GLY A 246 25.00 -7.44 -9.48
C GLY A 246 25.79 -7.99 -10.65
N HIS A 247 26.45 -7.11 -11.43
CA HIS A 247 27.33 -7.52 -12.53
C HIS A 247 28.55 -8.31 -12.05
N ALA A 248 29.16 -7.91 -10.93
CA ALA A 248 30.32 -8.62 -10.36
C ALA A 248 29.94 -10.02 -9.85
N ALA A 249 28.75 -10.20 -9.31
CA ALA A 249 28.25 -11.50 -8.87
C ALA A 249 27.75 -12.39 -10.02
N PHE A 250 27.50 -11.81 -11.20
CA PHE A 250 26.98 -12.56 -12.36
C PHE A 250 27.95 -13.67 -12.81
N GLY A 251 27.45 -14.89 -12.82
CA GLY A 251 28.25 -16.07 -13.19
C GLY A 251 29.14 -16.64 -12.06
N THR A 252 28.99 -16.15 -10.84
CA THR A 252 29.55 -16.69 -9.61
C THR A 252 28.49 -17.39 -8.77
N ASP A 253 28.89 -18.07 -7.68
CA ASP A 253 27.98 -18.65 -6.68
C ASP A 253 27.63 -17.64 -5.56
N GLU A 254 28.06 -16.37 -5.69
CA GLU A 254 27.84 -15.33 -4.69
C GLU A 254 26.54 -14.55 -4.97
N SER A 255 25.78 -14.26 -3.92
CA SER A 255 24.64 -13.34 -4.00
C SER A 255 25.13 -11.90 -3.82
N PRO A 256 24.70 -10.92 -4.66
CA PRO A 256 25.13 -9.54 -4.50
C PRO A 256 24.51 -8.91 -3.24
N GLU A 257 25.31 -8.11 -2.53
CA GLU A 257 24.83 -7.30 -1.41
C GLU A 257 24.48 -5.90 -1.95
N PHE A 258 23.17 -5.63 -2.13
CA PHE A 258 22.71 -4.36 -2.63
C PHE A 258 22.63 -3.29 -1.53
N ALA A 259 22.93 -2.04 -1.88
CA ALA A 259 22.89 -0.89 -0.98
C ALA A 259 21.74 0.09 -1.30
N GLY A 260 21.05 -0.08 -2.42
CA GLY A 260 20.02 0.85 -2.88
C GLY A 260 20.57 2.12 -3.55
N GLU A 261 21.82 2.11 -3.97
CA GLU A 261 22.57 3.27 -4.50
C GLU A 261 22.96 3.10 -5.96
#